data_9ce6afa45b8c571801df132318d4629d
#
_entry.id   9ce6afa45b8c571801df132318d4629d
#
_cell.length_a   1.000
_cell.length_b   1.000
_cell.length_c   1.000
_cell.angle_alpha   90.00
_cell.angle_beta   90.00
_cell.angle_gamma   90.00
#
_symmetry.space_group_name_H-M   'P 1'
#
loop_
_entity.id
_entity.type
_entity.pdbx_description
1 polymer ?
#
loop_
_entity_poly.entity_id
_entity_poly.type
_entity_poly.pdbx_seq_one_letter_code
_entity_poly.pdbx_strand_id
1 'polypeptide(L)'
;MKHFACFLIAATILLARPVQAQTQYSGWLASFNTIKTGKHTSIHSDVQLRSSDGLDHVQALLLRAGLNYHAGKKFIITGGYAFIHSRRTVSGISGYLPEHRIWEQVIFNHKLSRINVSHRLRVEQRYLGTAAVEGDRLVRTGHANANRVRYFIRNIIPFRKAETFTKGGFAALQNELFINFGNKANVNGKGFDQNRFYVAAGYRLNPGLDIEAGYVNQYISLAQGRTNNHVAQVAVYLRR
;
A
#
# COMPACT_ATOMS: atom_id res chain seq x y z
N MET A 1 -43.01 6.76 -32.75
CA MET A 1 -41.52 6.78 -32.70
C MET A 1 -40.93 7.15 -31.28
N LYS A 2 -41.57 8.03 -30.50
CA LYS A 2 -41.05 8.42 -29.16
C LYS A 2 -41.09 7.30 -28.10
N HIS A 3 -42.01 6.34 -28.19
CA HIS A 3 -42.10 5.22 -27.22
C HIS A 3 -41.12 4.07 -27.50
N PHE A 4 -40.62 3.94 -28.73
CA PHE A 4 -39.65 2.91 -29.13
C PHE A 4 -38.23 3.25 -28.59
N ALA A 5 -37.89 4.54 -28.53
CA ALA A 5 -36.60 4.99 -28.00
C ALA A 5 -36.47 4.78 -26.46
N CYS A 6 -37.57 4.97 -25.71
CA CYS A 6 -37.57 4.71 -24.25
C CYS A 6 -37.42 3.22 -23.91
N PHE A 7 -37.96 2.32 -24.74
CA PHE A 7 -37.83 0.87 -24.53
C PHE A 7 -36.41 0.36 -24.79
N LEU A 8 -35.68 0.94 -25.75
CA LEU A 8 -34.27 0.59 -26.01
C LEU A 8 -33.34 1.06 -24.91
N ILE A 9 -33.59 2.22 -24.31
CA ILE A 9 -32.78 2.75 -23.19
C ILE A 9 -33.03 1.90 -21.92
N ALA A 10 -34.28 1.50 -21.66
CA ALA A 10 -34.61 0.63 -20.53
C ALA A 10 -34.00 -0.77 -20.66
N ALA A 11 -33.95 -1.34 -21.89
CA ALA A 11 -33.37 -2.65 -22.15
C ALA A 11 -31.83 -2.66 -22.01
N THR A 12 -31.16 -1.57 -22.33
CA THR A 12 -29.69 -1.46 -22.14
C THR A 12 -29.28 -1.36 -20.66
N ILE A 13 -30.13 -0.81 -19.80
CA ILE A 13 -29.86 -0.73 -18.36
C ILE A 13 -29.98 -2.12 -17.68
N LEU A 14 -30.86 -2.98 -18.20
CA LEU A 14 -31.07 -4.34 -17.67
C LEU A 14 -29.94 -5.33 -18.00
N LEU A 15 -29.08 -5.01 -18.98
CA LEU A 15 -27.94 -5.86 -19.37
C LEU A 15 -26.64 -5.50 -18.65
N ALA A 16 -26.60 -4.43 -17.87
CA ALA A 16 -25.46 -4.10 -17.02
C ALA A 16 -25.39 -5.10 -15.86
N ARG A 17 -24.65 -6.20 -16.05
CA ARG A 17 -24.34 -7.11 -14.93
C ARG A 17 -23.65 -6.29 -13.84
N PRO A 18 -24.15 -6.28 -12.60
CA PRO A 18 -23.43 -5.63 -11.51
C PRO A 18 -22.08 -6.32 -11.38
N VAL A 19 -20.99 -5.59 -11.62
CA VAL A 19 -19.65 -6.07 -11.31
C VAL A 19 -19.58 -6.15 -9.80
N GLN A 20 -19.83 -7.33 -9.24
CA GLN A 20 -19.75 -7.57 -7.81
C GLN A 20 -18.32 -7.29 -7.35
N ALA A 21 -18.17 -6.34 -6.41
CA ALA A 21 -16.94 -6.17 -5.68
C ALA A 21 -16.79 -7.35 -4.72
N GLN A 22 -15.73 -8.12 -4.87
CA GLN A 22 -15.38 -9.15 -3.89
C GLN A 22 -14.95 -8.45 -2.60
N THR A 23 -15.64 -8.75 -1.49
CA THR A 23 -15.27 -8.25 -0.17
C THR A 23 -14.34 -9.25 0.50
N GLN A 24 -13.27 -8.75 1.12
CA GLN A 24 -12.28 -9.56 1.84
C GLN A 24 -11.99 -8.93 3.21
N TYR A 25 -11.57 -9.75 4.18
CA TYR A 25 -11.18 -9.36 5.53
C TYR A 25 -9.81 -9.91 5.87
N SER A 26 -8.85 -9.06 6.19
CA SER A 26 -7.47 -9.49 6.44
C SER A 26 -6.82 -8.74 7.60
N GLY A 27 -5.69 -9.24 8.08
CA GLY A 27 -4.87 -8.65 9.13
C GLY A 27 -3.47 -8.30 8.63
N TRP A 28 -2.97 -7.11 8.99
CA TRP A 28 -1.62 -6.68 8.66
C TRP A 28 -0.84 -6.31 9.92
N LEU A 29 0.38 -6.82 10.00
CA LEU A 29 1.37 -6.40 10.98
C LEU A 29 2.49 -5.66 10.26
N ALA A 30 2.91 -4.51 10.79
CA ALA A 30 3.92 -3.68 10.16
C ALA A 30 4.91 -3.08 11.17
N SER A 31 6.18 -3.08 10.82
CA SER A 31 7.22 -2.35 11.52
C SER A 31 7.89 -1.40 10.52
N PHE A 32 7.90 -0.11 10.85
CA PHE A 32 8.53 0.94 10.04
C PHE A 32 9.69 1.54 10.84
N ASN A 33 10.89 1.46 10.32
CA ASN A 33 12.08 1.88 11.02
C ASN A 33 12.81 2.98 10.26
N THR A 34 13.34 3.95 11.00
CA THR A 34 14.25 4.98 10.49
C THR A 34 15.41 5.10 11.46
N ILE A 35 16.61 4.82 10.99
CA ILE A 35 17.84 4.85 11.80
C ILE A 35 18.75 5.94 11.23
N LYS A 36 19.02 6.96 12.01
CA LYS A 36 19.92 8.06 11.62
C LYS A 36 21.35 7.54 11.51
N THR A 37 21.99 7.78 10.36
CA THR A 37 23.35 7.32 10.06
C THR A 37 24.35 8.46 9.91
N GLY A 38 23.85 9.70 9.78
CA GLY A 38 24.68 10.88 9.65
C GLY A 38 23.89 12.17 9.80
N LYS A 39 24.53 13.30 9.55
CA LYS A 39 23.91 14.63 9.67
C LYS A 39 22.73 14.80 8.71
N HIS A 40 22.84 14.26 7.50
CA HIS A 40 21.86 14.38 6.43
C HIS A 40 21.36 13.02 5.92
N THR A 41 21.72 11.92 6.56
CA THR A 41 21.38 10.57 6.08
C THR A 41 20.72 9.74 7.18
N SER A 42 19.81 8.86 6.75
CA SER A 42 19.23 7.81 7.61
C SER A 42 18.86 6.60 6.76
N ILE A 43 18.84 5.41 7.37
CA ILE A 43 18.33 4.20 6.74
C ILE A 43 16.86 4.09 7.06
N HIS A 44 16.04 3.90 6.01
CA HIS A 44 14.65 3.49 6.13
C HIS A 44 14.57 1.99 5.94
N SER A 45 13.83 1.29 6.81
CA SER A 45 13.45 -0.10 6.58
C SER A 45 12.03 -0.35 7.04
N ASP A 46 11.34 -1.27 6.39
CA ASP A 46 10.07 -1.78 6.89
C ASP A 46 9.89 -3.26 6.61
N VAL A 47 9.20 -3.93 7.54
CA VAL A 47 8.78 -5.32 7.47
C VAL A 47 7.27 -5.34 7.62
N GLN A 48 6.58 -6.02 6.71
CA GLN A 48 5.13 -6.16 6.80
C GLN A 48 4.74 -7.62 6.54
N LEU A 49 3.93 -8.15 7.43
CA LEU A 49 3.26 -9.43 7.27
C LEU A 49 1.78 -9.17 7.01
N ARG A 50 1.25 -9.76 5.97
CA ARG A 50 -0.16 -9.61 5.56
C ARG A 50 -0.82 -10.96 5.45
N SER A 51 -1.99 -11.11 6.06
CA SER A 51 -2.79 -12.32 5.91
C SER A 51 -3.63 -12.29 4.63
N SER A 52 -4.12 -13.46 4.25
CA SER A 52 -5.21 -13.65 3.30
C SER A 52 -6.55 -13.20 3.88
N ASP A 53 -7.60 -13.32 3.09
CA ASP A 53 -8.98 -13.28 3.54
C ASP A 53 -9.22 -14.33 4.64
N GLY A 54 -10.03 -13.99 5.64
CA GLY A 54 -10.31 -14.85 6.79
C GLY A 54 -9.14 -15.14 7.71
N LEU A 55 -7.95 -14.55 7.51
CA LEU A 55 -6.71 -14.82 8.25
C LEU A 55 -6.14 -16.24 8.07
N ASP A 56 -6.57 -16.99 7.06
CA ASP A 56 -6.27 -18.42 6.89
C ASP A 56 -4.78 -18.70 6.67
N HIS A 57 -4.07 -17.80 5.99
CA HIS A 57 -2.65 -17.98 5.69
C HIS A 57 -1.94 -16.64 5.50
N VAL A 58 -0.61 -16.69 5.44
CA VAL A 58 0.19 -15.53 5.06
C VAL A 58 0.01 -15.23 3.58
N GLN A 59 -0.57 -14.09 3.26
CA GLN A 59 -0.74 -13.63 1.87
C GLN A 59 0.52 -13.00 1.32
N ALA A 60 1.25 -12.24 2.12
CA ALA A 60 2.49 -11.62 1.69
C ALA A 60 3.41 -11.25 2.85
N LEU A 61 4.70 -11.45 2.64
CA LEU A 61 5.78 -10.86 3.40
C LEU A 61 6.44 -9.77 2.55
N LEU A 62 6.58 -8.56 3.10
CA LEU A 62 7.22 -7.43 2.45
C LEU A 62 8.43 -7.00 3.28
N LEU A 63 9.59 -6.94 2.66
CA LEU A 63 10.83 -6.44 3.23
C LEU A 63 11.29 -5.27 2.36
N ARG A 64 11.52 -4.10 2.96
CA ARG A 64 12.00 -2.91 2.26
C ARG A 64 13.16 -2.27 3.00
N ALA A 65 14.12 -1.79 2.26
CA ALA A 65 15.22 -0.98 2.76
C ALA A 65 15.51 0.17 1.78
N GLY A 66 15.98 1.30 2.30
CA GLY A 66 16.33 2.45 1.49
C GLY A 66 17.21 3.44 2.25
N LEU A 67 17.94 4.24 1.50
CA LEU A 67 18.76 5.32 2.04
C LEU A 67 18.01 6.64 1.87
N ASN A 68 17.77 7.31 2.98
CA ASN A 68 17.19 8.65 3.02
C ASN A 68 18.32 9.70 2.97
N TYR A 69 18.11 10.72 2.15
CA TYR A 69 18.84 11.98 2.21
C TYR A 69 17.90 13.09 2.67
N HIS A 70 18.24 13.76 3.77
CA HIS A 70 17.45 14.86 4.34
C HIS A 70 17.87 16.19 3.71
N ALA A 71 17.13 16.62 2.70
CA ALA A 71 17.31 17.90 2.02
C ALA A 71 16.63 19.03 2.85
N GLY A 72 17.28 19.40 3.94
CA GLY A 72 16.75 20.34 4.92
C GLY A 72 15.72 19.72 5.88
N LYS A 73 14.90 20.58 6.52
CA LYS A 73 13.98 20.15 7.59
C LYS A 73 12.68 19.53 7.09
N LYS A 74 12.30 19.76 5.82
CA LYS A 74 10.98 19.41 5.27
C LYS A 74 11.02 18.31 4.24
N PHE A 75 12.12 18.15 3.49
CA PHE A 75 12.23 17.24 2.37
C PHE A 75 13.14 16.06 2.68
N ILE A 76 12.70 14.87 2.29
CA ILE A 76 13.50 13.65 2.35
C ILE A 76 13.42 13.00 0.97
N ILE A 77 14.57 12.70 0.37
CA ILE A 77 14.70 11.96 -0.88
C ILE A 77 15.20 10.58 -0.51
N THR A 78 14.60 9.53 -1.05
CA THR A 78 14.98 8.15 -0.72
C THR A 78 15.09 7.33 -2.00
N GLY A 79 16.15 6.54 -2.13
CA GLY A 79 16.25 5.42 -3.06
C GLY A 79 16.31 4.12 -2.28
N GLY A 80 15.67 3.07 -2.80
CA GLY A 80 15.61 1.82 -2.06
C GLY A 80 15.19 0.62 -2.88
N TYR A 81 15.21 -0.52 -2.20
CA TYR A 81 14.87 -1.83 -2.73
C TYR A 81 13.80 -2.48 -1.84
N ALA A 82 12.94 -3.28 -2.48
CA ALA A 82 11.96 -4.10 -1.78
C ALA A 82 11.92 -5.51 -2.34
N PHE A 83 11.86 -6.47 -1.43
CA PHE A 83 11.54 -7.86 -1.70
C PHE A 83 10.15 -8.17 -1.15
N ILE A 84 9.29 -8.70 -2.02
CA ILE A 84 7.95 -9.13 -1.65
C ILE A 84 7.81 -10.60 -2.01
N HIS A 85 7.41 -11.40 -1.04
CA HIS A 85 7.08 -12.80 -1.24
C HIS A 85 5.57 -12.95 -1.01
N SER A 86 4.83 -13.18 -2.09
CA SER A 86 3.36 -13.18 -2.04
C SER A 86 2.77 -14.45 -2.63
N ARG A 87 1.71 -14.94 -2.00
CA ARG A 87 0.92 -16.04 -2.50
C ARG A 87 0.18 -15.64 -3.77
N ARG A 88 0.27 -16.50 -4.77
CA ARG A 88 -0.40 -16.36 -6.07
C ARG A 88 -1.08 -17.67 -6.41
N THR A 89 -2.19 -17.58 -7.13
CA THR A 89 -2.90 -18.74 -7.69
C THR A 89 -2.89 -18.65 -9.20
N VAL A 90 -2.45 -19.69 -9.87
CA VAL A 90 -2.44 -19.85 -11.31
C VAL A 90 -3.15 -21.16 -11.63
N SER A 91 -4.20 -21.13 -12.44
CA SER A 91 -5.00 -22.34 -12.81
C SER A 91 -5.38 -23.21 -11.60
N GLY A 92 -5.78 -22.58 -10.49
CA GLY A 92 -6.21 -23.27 -9.27
C GLY A 92 -5.08 -23.71 -8.32
N ILE A 93 -3.84 -23.74 -8.76
CA ILE A 93 -2.69 -24.09 -7.94
C ILE A 93 -2.11 -22.83 -7.29
N SER A 94 -1.93 -22.88 -5.97
CA SER A 94 -1.41 -21.76 -5.19
C SER A 94 0.05 -22.00 -4.79
N GLY A 95 0.85 -20.93 -4.81
CA GLY A 95 2.24 -20.94 -4.37
C GLY A 95 2.75 -19.53 -4.09
N TYR A 96 3.96 -19.41 -3.59
CA TYR A 96 4.58 -18.13 -3.30
C TYR A 96 5.52 -17.73 -4.42
N LEU A 97 5.37 -16.51 -4.92
CA LEU A 97 6.22 -15.92 -5.95
C LEU A 97 6.91 -14.67 -5.44
N PRO A 98 8.21 -14.50 -5.75
CA PRO A 98 8.96 -13.31 -5.40
C PRO A 98 8.58 -12.15 -6.33
N GLU A 99 8.62 -10.94 -5.78
CA GLU A 99 8.61 -9.70 -6.54
C GLU A 99 9.73 -8.81 -6.01
N HIS A 100 10.56 -8.32 -6.90
CA HIS A 100 11.63 -7.37 -6.59
C HIS A 100 11.20 -5.98 -7.05
N ARG A 101 11.51 -4.94 -6.27
CA ARG A 101 11.23 -3.54 -6.63
C ARG A 101 12.45 -2.68 -6.37
N ILE A 102 12.74 -1.81 -7.32
CA ILE A 102 13.53 -0.62 -7.11
C ILE A 102 12.53 0.52 -6.94
N TRP A 103 12.78 1.42 -6.01
CA TRP A 103 11.88 2.53 -5.78
C TRP A 103 12.61 3.79 -5.36
N GLU A 104 12.11 4.93 -5.82
CA GLU A 104 12.54 6.25 -5.44
C GLU A 104 11.34 7.03 -4.90
N GLN A 105 11.60 7.92 -3.93
CA GLN A 105 10.56 8.76 -3.37
C GLN A 105 11.06 10.12 -2.92
N VAL A 106 10.13 11.06 -2.90
CA VAL A 106 10.26 12.34 -2.22
C VAL A 106 9.18 12.44 -1.16
N ILE A 107 9.57 12.82 0.05
CA ILE A 107 8.67 13.08 1.16
C ILE A 107 8.75 14.58 1.48
N PHE A 108 7.59 15.21 1.63
CA PHE A 108 7.46 16.58 2.11
C PHE A 108 6.67 16.59 3.41
N ASN A 109 7.29 17.10 4.48
CA ASN A 109 6.71 17.19 5.81
C ASN A 109 6.45 18.65 6.18
N HIS A 110 5.25 18.92 6.68
CA HIS A 110 4.91 20.22 7.22
C HIS A 110 3.94 20.10 8.40
N LYS A 111 3.71 21.19 9.09
CA LYS A 111 2.77 21.27 10.20
C LYS A 111 1.63 22.23 9.86
N LEU A 112 0.41 21.78 10.08
CA LEU A 112 -0.79 22.60 9.98
C LEU A 112 -1.41 22.69 11.36
N SER A 113 -1.20 23.82 12.06
CA SER A 113 -1.55 23.95 13.48
C SER A 113 -0.89 22.81 14.28
N ARG A 114 -1.67 21.95 14.96
CA ARG A 114 -1.18 20.77 15.71
C ARG A 114 -1.00 19.52 14.87
N ILE A 115 -1.45 19.52 13.62
CA ILE A 115 -1.43 18.34 12.74
C ILE A 115 -0.07 18.25 12.06
N ASN A 116 0.60 17.11 12.17
CA ASN A 116 1.77 16.83 11.37
C ASN A 116 1.34 16.16 10.08
N VAL A 117 1.63 16.80 8.94
CA VAL A 117 1.24 16.36 7.61
C VAL A 117 2.47 15.89 6.85
N SER A 118 2.38 14.71 6.26
CA SER A 118 3.41 14.13 5.40
C SER A 118 2.83 13.79 4.05
N HIS A 119 3.43 14.28 2.99
CA HIS A 119 3.16 13.90 1.60
C HIS A 119 4.31 13.04 1.09
N ARG A 120 4.02 12.03 0.29
CA ARG A 120 5.03 11.20 -0.35
C ARG A 120 4.61 10.89 -1.78
N LEU A 121 5.49 11.19 -2.71
CA LEU A 121 5.44 10.71 -4.08
C LEU A 121 6.50 9.61 -4.23
N ARG A 122 6.10 8.42 -4.71
CA ARG A 122 7.00 7.28 -4.93
C ARG A 122 6.80 6.72 -6.33
N VAL A 123 7.90 6.41 -6.99
CA VAL A 123 7.95 5.63 -8.22
C VAL A 123 8.49 4.25 -7.90
N GLU A 124 7.93 3.22 -8.48
CA GLU A 124 8.36 1.82 -8.29
C GLU A 124 8.53 1.15 -9.65
N GLN A 125 9.71 0.57 -9.90
CA GLN A 125 10.00 -0.39 -10.96
C GLN A 125 9.85 -1.79 -10.35
N ARG A 126 8.93 -2.56 -10.88
CA ARG A 126 8.49 -3.84 -10.31
C ARG A 126 8.89 -4.99 -11.24
N TYR A 127 9.53 -6.01 -10.69
CA TYR A 127 9.92 -7.26 -11.34
C TYR A 127 9.12 -8.38 -10.69
N LEU A 128 7.95 -8.67 -11.25
CA LEU A 128 7.00 -9.64 -10.72
C LEU A 128 7.39 -11.04 -11.15
N GLY A 129 7.58 -11.97 -10.24
CA GLY A 129 7.80 -13.38 -10.56
C GLY A 129 6.63 -13.92 -11.37
N THR A 130 6.95 -14.61 -12.47
CA THR A 130 5.99 -15.37 -13.29
C THR A 130 6.15 -16.86 -13.00
N ALA A 131 5.08 -17.64 -13.14
CA ALA A 131 5.08 -19.08 -12.91
C ALA A 131 4.15 -19.81 -13.86
N ALA A 132 4.45 -21.06 -14.12
CA ALA A 132 3.57 -22.04 -14.75
C ALA A 132 3.20 -23.12 -13.73
N VAL A 133 2.12 -23.86 -14.02
CA VAL A 133 1.72 -25.05 -13.25
C VAL A 133 2.46 -26.26 -13.82
N GLU A 134 3.18 -26.98 -12.96
CA GLU A 134 3.80 -28.28 -13.26
C GLU A 134 3.33 -29.29 -12.21
N GLY A 135 2.44 -30.19 -12.63
CA GLY A 135 1.77 -31.12 -11.70
C GLY A 135 0.89 -30.36 -10.71
N ASP A 136 1.22 -30.48 -9.42
CA ASP A 136 0.47 -29.90 -8.29
C ASP A 136 1.12 -28.63 -7.69
N ARG A 137 2.12 -28.05 -8.36
CA ARG A 137 2.89 -26.90 -7.84
C ARG A 137 3.11 -25.82 -8.88
N LEU A 138 3.41 -24.59 -8.39
CA LEU A 138 3.85 -23.47 -9.20
C LEU A 138 5.38 -23.52 -9.36
N VAL A 139 5.85 -23.57 -10.61
CA VAL A 139 7.26 -23.46 -10.96
C VAL A 139 7.52 -22.09 -11.56
N ARG A 140 8.53 -21.38 -11.04
CA ARG A 140 8.90 -20.04 -11.52
C ARG A 140 9.46 -20.13 -12.92
N THR A 141 8.91 -19.32 -13.85
CA THR A 141 9.31 -19.28 -15.26
C THR A 141 10.12 -18.02 -15.62
N GLY A 142 10.18 -17.02 -14.74
CA GLY A 142 10.88 -15.77 -15.04
C GLY A 142 10.32 -14.59 -14.24
N HIS A 143 10.27 -13.43 -14.90
CA HIS A 143 9.66 -12.23 -14.34
C HIS A 143 9.00 -11.37 -15.42
N ALA A 144 8.02 -10.58 -15.01
CA ALA A 144 7.36 -9.55 -15.81
C ALA A 144 7.61 -8.18 -15.20
N ASN A 145 7.81 -7.15 -16.03
CA ASN A 145 8.10 -5.80 -15.58
C ASN A 145 6.83 -4.95 -15.54
N ALA A 146 6.69 -4.12 -14.52
CA ALA A 146 5.64 -3.12 -14.41
C ALA A 146 6.14 -1.89 -13.65
N ASN A 147 5.55 -0.73 -13.95
CA ASN A 147 5.90 0.51 -13.26
C ASN A 147 4.67 1.10 -12.57
N ARG A 148 4.90 1.78 -11.44
CA ARG A 148 3.84 2.35 -10.64
C ARG A 148 4.27 3.64 -9.95
N VAL A 149 3.39 4.65 -9.99
CA VAL A 149 3.48 5.84 -9.15
C VAL A 149 2.54 5.68 -7.96
N ARG A 150 2.96 6.18 -6.80
CA ARG A 150 2.14 6.20 -5.59
C ARG A 150 2.18 7.60 -4.99
N TYR A 151 1.01 8.15 -4.72
CA TYR A 151 0.87 9.36 -3.93
C TYR A 151 0.23 9.03 -2.59
N PHE A 152 0.83 9.54 -1.53
CA PHE A 152 0.45 9.27 -0.16
C PHE A 152 0.37 10.56 0.63
N ILE A 153 -0.67 10.70 1.44
CA ILE A 153 -0.82 11.75 2.44
C ILE A 153 -1.13 11.09 3.79
N ARG A 154 -0.47 11.57 4.84
CA ARG A 154 -0.68 11.12 6.20
C ARG A 154 -0.76 12.31 7.16
N ASN A 155 -1.76 12.28 8.04
CA ASN A 155 -1.99 13.26 9.07
C ASN A 155 -1.88 12.58 10.45
N ILE A 156 -1.02 13.11 11.32
CA ILE A 156 -0.94 12.73 12.72
C ILE A 156 -1.55 13.87 13.53
N ILE A 157 -2.61 13.58 14.28
CA ILE A 157 -3.42 14.52 15.03
C ILE A 157 -3.29 14.19 16.52
N PRO A 158 -2.38 14.83 17.28
CA PRO A 158 -2.27 14.65 18.71
C PRO A 158 -3.57 15.00 19.44
N PHE A 159 -3.98 14.19 20.41
CA PHE A 159 -5.20 14.47 21.18
C PHE A 159 -5.01 15.64 22.13
N ARG A 160 -3.80 15.78 22.68
CA ARG A 160 -3.45 16.92 23.52
C ARG A 160 -2.70 17.99 22.71
N LYS A 161 -3.02 19.24 22.96
CA LYS A 161 -2.32 20.39 22.37
C LYS A 161 -0.95 20.52 23.05
N ALA A 162 0.14 20.51 22.28
CA ALA A 162 1.51 20.72 22.72
C ALA A 162 2.31 21.39 21.59
N GLU A 163 3.30 22.21 21.94
CA GLU A 163 4.21 22.80 20.93
C GLU A 163 4.98 21.70 20.20
N THR A 164 5.49 20.72 20.95
CA THR A 164 6.19 19.55 20.43
C THR A 164 5.51 18.30 20.94
N PHE A 165 5.04 17.45 20.02
CA PHE A 165 4.39 16.20 20.37
C PHE A 165 5.44 15.11 20.62
N THR A 166 5.80 14.90 21.88
CA THR A 166 6.85 13.95 22.32
C THR A 166 6.27 12.66 22.92
N LYS A 167 5.06 12.70 23.51
CA LYS A 167 4.39 11.56 24.14
C LYS A 167 2.88 11.77 24.18
N GLY A 168 2.11 10.70 24.07
CA GLY A 168 0.64 10.70 24.22
C GLY A 168 -0.12 10.08 23.07
N GLY A 169 -1.43 10.08 23.20
CA GLY A 169 -2.35 9.54 22.19
C GLY A 169 -2.51 10.47 20.99
N PHE A 170 -2.77 9.86 19.84
CA PHE A 170 -3.05 10.57 18.59
C PHE A 170 -3.98 9.77 17.67
N ALA A 171 -4.65 10.46 16.75
CA ALA A 171 -5.30 9.85 15.60
C ALA A 171 -4.37 9.93 14.38
N ALA A 172 -4.40 8.90 13.54
CA ALA A 172 -3.74 8.90 12.24
C ALA A 172 -4.77 8.73 11.14
N LEU A 173 -4.73 9.64 10.15
CA LEU A 173 -5.52 9.57 8.92
C LEU A 173 -4.57 9.50 7.74
N GLN A 174 -4.80 8.55 6.82
CA GLN A 174 -3.90 8.34 5.70
C GLN A 174 -4.68 7.94 4.46
N ASN A 175 -4.27 8.44 3.32
CA ASN A 175 -4.73 7.95 2.02
C ASN A 175 -3.54 7.69 1.11
N GLU A 176 -3.60 6.63 0.33
CA GLU A 176 -2.57 6.28 -0.64
C GLU A 176 -3.20 5.82 -1.95
N LEU A 177 -2.88 6.53 -3.01
CA LEU A 177 -3.30 6.26 -4.39
C LEU A 177 -2.17 5.59 -5.16
N PHE A 178 -2.50 4.59 -5.98
CA PHE A 178 -1.56 3.82 -6.78
C PHE A 178 -1.97 3.85 -8.25
N ILE A 179 -1.07 4.28 -9.11
CA ILE A 179 -1.28 4.43 -10.55
C ILE A 179 -0.22 3.65 -11.31
N ASN A 180 -0.64 2.68 -12.12
CA ASN A 180 0.25 1.97 -13.04
C ASN A 180 0.52 2.82 -14.28
N PHE A 181 1.75 2.78 -14.80
CA PHE A 181 2.12 3.46 -16.04
C PHE A 181 3.05 2.60 -16.90
N GLY A 182 3.26 2.99 -18.14
CA GLY A 182 3.98 2.18 -19.12
C GLY A 182 3.18 0.91 -19.49
N ASN A 183 3.87 -0.22 -19.61
CA ASN A 183 3.21 -1.49 -19.91
C ASN A 183 2.40 -1.98 -18.70
N LYS A 184 1.08 -1.94 -18.82
CA LYS A 184 0.12 -2.34 -17.77
C LYS A 184 -0.40 -3.77 -17.95
N ALA A 185 -0.07 -4.44 -19.04
CA ALA A 185 -0.55 -5.81 -19.33
C ALA A 185 -0.09 -6.83 -18.27
N ASN A 186 1.10 -6.59 -17.68
CA ASN A 186 1.68 -7.46 -16.65
C ASN A 186 1.05 -7.27 -15.25
N VAL A 187 0.08 -6.39 -15.11
CA VAL A 187 -0.67 -6.12 -13.86
C VAL A 187 -2.17 -6.22 -14.13
N ASN A 188 -2.94 -5.18 -13.96
CA ASN A 188 -4.39 -5.21 -14.15
C ASN A 188 -4.87 -4.64 -15.51
N GLY A 189 -3.96 -4.28 -16.41
CA GLY A 189 -4.25 -3.64 -17.69
C GLY A 189 -4.72 -2.18 -17.60
N LYS A 190 -4.88 -1.64 -16.38
CA LYS A 190 -5.48 -0.32 -16.11
C LYS A 190 -4.47 0.64 -15.49
N GLY A 191 -4.68 1.96 -15.66
CA GLY A 191 -3.90 2.99 -14.99
C GLY A 191 -4.13 2.96 -13.47
N PHE A 192 -5.39 2.97 -13.04
CA PHE A 192 -5.71 2.85 -11.61
C PHE A 192 -5.43 1.43 -11.11
N ASP A 193 -4.59 1.32 -10.07
CA ASP A 193 -4.23 0.04 -9.43
C ASP A 193 -5.03 -0.18 -8.15
N GLN A 194 -4.91 0.72 -7.19
CA GLN A 194 -5.63 0.63 -5.92
C GLN A 194 -5.65 1.97 -5.18
N ASN A 195 -6.55 2.06 -4.19
CA ASN A 195 -6.56 3.09 -3.17
C ASN A 195 -6.55 2.44 -1.79
N ARG A 196 -5.88 3.09 -0.82
CA ARG A 196 -5.88 2.68 0.58
C ARG A 196 -6.22 3.87 1.44
N PHE A 197 -7.31 3.77 2.17
CA PHE A 197 -7.68 4.72 3.20
C PHE A 197 -7.47 4.07 4.58
N TYR A 198 -6.74 4.74 5.46
CA TYR A 198 -6.39 4.23 6.79
C TYR A 198 -6.79 5.22 7.88
N VAL A 199 -7.45 4.69 8.90
CA VAL A 199 -7.80 5.40 10.12
C VAL A 199 -7.27 4.59 11.31
N ALA A 200 -6.56 5.24 12.21
CA ALA A 200 -6.00 4.57 13.38
C ALA A 200 -6.01 5.45 14.62
N ALA A 201 -6.03 4.80 15.77
CA ALA A 201 -5.58 5.35 17.03
C ALA A 201 -4.15 4.90 17.31
N GLY A 202 -3.33 5.79 17.82
CA GLY A 202 -1.95 5.50 18.15
C GLY A 202 -1.52 6.12 19.47
N TYR A 203 -0.43 5.62 19.99
CA TYR A 203 0.22 6.16 21.18
C TYR A 203 1.70 6.33 20.92
N ARG A 204 2.20 7.54 21.13
CA ARG A 204 3.63 7.85 21.15
C ARG A 204 4.17 7.62 22.54
N LEU A 205 5.02 6.60 22.70
CA LEU A 205 5.68 6.30 23.96
C LEU A 205 6.81 7.29 24.26
N ASN A 206 7.55 7.64 23.20
CA ASN A 206 8.62 8.64 23.19
C ASN A 206 8.84 9.14 21.76
N PRO A 207 9.68 10.16 21.49
CA PRO A 207 9.90 10.68 20.15
C PRO A 207 10.36 9.64 19.11
N GLY A 208 10.97 8.55 19.59
CA GLY A 208 11.48 7.45 18.77
C GLY A 208 10.50 6.29 18.54
N LEU A 209 9.37 6.21 19.27
CA LEU A 209 8.52 5.01 19.23
C LEU A 209 7.04 5.36 19.27
N ASP A 210 6.31 5.00 18.18
CA ASP A 210 4.87 5.02 18.12
C ASP A 210 4.32 3.60 17.90
N ILE A 211 3.17 3.31 18.49
CA ILE A 211 2.37 2.10 18.23
C ILE A 211 0.99 2.56 17.75
N GLU A 212 0.48 1.93 16.70
CA GLU A 212 -0.82 2.21 16.11
C GLU A 212 -1.62 0.94 15.91
N ALA A 213 -2.92 1.05 16.13
CA ALA A 213 -3.89 0.05 15.69
C ALA A 213 -5.02 0.75 14.92
N GLY A 214 -5.44 0.18 13.81
CA GLY A 214 -6.41 0.84 12.96
C GLY A 214 -6.96 -0.04 11.85
N TYR A 215 -7.80 0.60 11.04
CA TYR A 215 -8.52 0.01 9.93
C TYR A 215 -8.02 0.58 8.60
N VAL A 216 -7.74 -0.30 7.64
CA VAL A 216 -7.48 0.06 6.23
C VAL A 216 -8.64 -0.40 5.37
N ASN A 217 -9.23 0.51 4.63
CA ASN A 217 -10.04 0.16 3.46
C ASN A 217 -9.11 0.12 2.25
N GLN A 218 -8.93 -1.05 1.66
CA GLN A 218 -8.12 -1.25 0.47
C GLN A 218 -9.01 -1.61 -0.72
N TYR A 219 -9.22 -0.65 -1.61
CA TYR A 219 -9.91 -0.85 -2.88
C TYR A 219 -8.89 -1.21 -3.96
N ILE A 220 -9.04 -2.38 -4.58
CA ILE A 220 -8.12 -2.93 -5.59
C ILE A 220 -8.86 -3.06 -6.92
N SER A 221 -8.28 -2.51 -7.99
CA SER A 221 -8.74 -2.72 -9.37
C SER A 221 -8.07 -3.97 -9.94
N LEU A 222 -8.87 -4.95 -10.30
CA LEU A 222 -8.40 -6.16 -10.97
C LEU A 222 -8.52 -6.01 -12.50
N ALA A 223 -7.93 -6.92 -13.27
CA ALA A 223 -8.11 -7.00 -14.71
C ALA A 223 -9.61 -7.10 -15.04
N GLN A 224 -10.31 -7.98 -14.32
CA GLN A 224 -11.76 -8.08 -14.34
C GLN A 224 -12.31 -7.86 -12.93
N GLY A 225 -13.22 -6.90 -12.76
CA GLY A 225 -13.84 -6.59 -11.47
C GLY A 225 -12.96 -5.75 -10.53
N ARG A 226 -13.25 -5.88 -9.25
CA ARG A 226 -12.62 -5.14 -8.15
C ARG A 226 -12.74 -5.90 -6.84
N THR A 227 -11.83 -5.64 -5.92
CA THR A 227 -11.87 -6.17 -4.56
C THR A 227 -11.86 -5.01 -3.57
N ASN A 228 -12.70 -5.11 -2.55
CA ASN A 228 -12.68 -4.24 -1.39
C ASN A 228 -12.21 -5.06 -0.18
N ASN A 229 -10.97 -4.81 0.27
CA ASN A 229 -10.36 -5.54 1.38
C ASN A 229 -10.41 -4.67 2.65
N HIS A 230 -11.09 -5.17 3.67
CA HIS A 230 -11.18 -4.58 5.00
C HIS A 230 -10.05 -5.16 5.87
N VAL A 231 -9.14 -4.30 6.30
CA VAL A 231 -7.91 -4.75 6.97
C VAL A 231 -7.83 -4.20 8.39
N ALA A 232 -7.69 -5.08 9.37
CA ALA A 232 -7.20 -4.69 10.69
C ALA A 232 -5.67 -4.60 10.64
N GLN A 233 -5.10 -3.44 11.01
CA GLN A 233 -3.65 -3.22 10.97
C GLN A 233 -3.12 -2.83 12.33
N VAL A 234 -2.01 -3.47 12.74
CA VAL A 234 -1.16 -3.03 13.85
C VAL A 234 0.19 -2.62 13.27
N ALA A 235 0.69 -1.46 13.69
CA ALA A 235 1.93 -0.90 13.17
C ALA A 235 2.79 -0.32 14.30
N VAL A 236 4.10 -0.54 14.21
CA VAL A 236 5.13 0.06 15.07
C VAL A 236 6.01 0.96 14.22
N TYR A 237 6.30 2.16 14.71
CA TYR A 237 7.18 3.12 14.05
C TYR A 237 8.37 3.41 14.98
N LEU A 238 9.56 2.99 14.57
CA LEU A 238 10.79 3.19 15.29
C LEU A 238 11.64 4.26 14.61
N ARG A 239 12.10 5.24 15.37
CA ARG A 239 12.99 6.33 14.92
C ARG A 239 14.15 6.46 15.88
N ARG A 240 15.37 6.22 15.41
CA ARG A 240 16.63 6.30 16.15
C ARG A 240 17.67 7.15 15.42
#